data_f077d5bdfccb8ad8ee5370c0715e1780
#
_entry.id   f077d5bdfccb8ad8ee5370c0715e1780
#
_cell.length_a   1.000
_cell.length_b   1.000
_cell.length_c   1.000
_cell.angle_alpha   90.00
_cell.angle_beta   90.00
_cell.angle_gamma   90.00
#
_symmetry.space_group_name_H-M   'P 1'
#
loop_
_entity.id
_entity.type
_entity.pdbx_description
1 polymer ?
#
loop_
_entity_poly.entity_id
_entity_poly.type
_entity_poly.pdbx_seq_one_letter_code
_entity_poly.pdbx_strand_id
1 'polypeptide(L)'
;MNSRFFICILFWLSALGSFGLVSCEPDKVCHQELQATAQIIFSADSVSAEGDTISYTQWDSVLVVGVGNDVGLKDKNLKRMGLELRPDTTLTQFLVQYHNQVDTLSIEHTPRLQYISAACGCAIYHTILRAWSSDPRVDSVSIINASVEALAQDNLCIYMHE
;
A
#
# COMPACT_ATOMS: atom_id res chain seq x y z
N MET A 1 -5.13 -44.66 -60.73
CA MET A 1 -5.23 -43.48 -59.83
C MET A 1 -4.39 -43.78 -58.61
N ASN A 2 -3.24 -43.12 -58.48
CA ASN A 2 -2.09 -43.61 -57.70
C ASN A 2 -2.29 -43.51 -56.19
N SER A 3 -2.34 -44.66 -55.52
CA SER A 3 -2.39 -44.80 -54.04
C SER A 3 -1.31 -44.00 -53.31
N ARG A 4 -0.19 -43.75 -53.94
CA ARG A 4 0.92 -42.93 -53.40
C ARG A 4 0.60 -41.45 -53.28
N PHE A 5 -0.29 -40.95 -54.12
CA PHE A 5 -0.72 -39.53 -54.08
C PHE A 5 -1.67 -39.26 -52.90
N PHE A 6 -2.49 -40.24 -52.55
CA PHE A 6 -3.42 -40.15 -51.44
C PHE A 6 -2.69 -40.16 -50.06
N ILE A 7 -1.62 -40.90 -49.96
CA ILE A 7 -0.82 -40.97 -48.74
C ILE A 7 -0.07 -39.68 -48.49
N CYS A 8 0.45 -39.04 -49.52
CA CYS A 8 1.10 -37.70 -49.37
C CYS A 8 0.12 -36.62 -48.95
N ILE A 9 -1.11 -36.61 -49.42
CA ILE A 9 -2.13 -35.62 -49.06
C ILE A 9 -2.57 -35.79 -47.60
N LEU A 10 -2.70 -37.05 -47.12
CA LEU A 10 -3.02 -37.36 -45.73
C LEU A 10 -1.91 -36.92 -44.77
N PHE A 11 -0.64 -37.06 -45.16
CA PHE A 11 0.50 -36.62 -44.38
C PHE A 11 0.61 -35.07 -44.29
N TRP A 12 0.25 -34.40 -45.37
CA TRP A 12 0.23 -32.92 -45.37
C TRP A 12 -0.92 -32.34 -44.53
N LEU A 13 -2.08 -32.96 -44.54
CA LEU A 13 -3.22 -32.57 -43.71
C LEU A 13 -2.98 -32.81 -42.21
N SER A 14 -2.24 -33.86 -41.85
CA SER A 14 -1.87 -34.10 -40.43
C SER A 14 -0.80 -33.15 -39.91
N ALA A 15 0.09 -32.66 -40.79
CA ALA A 15 1.10 -31.65 -40.43
C ALA A 15 0.52 -30.25 -40.20
N LEU A 16 -0.58 -29.91 -40.91
CA LEU A 16 -1.26 -28.62 -40.67
C LEU A 16 -2.13 -28.59 -39.40
N GLY A 17 -2.56 -29.78 -38.91
CA GLY A 17 -3.35 -29.85 -37.67
C GLY A 17 -2.56 -29.69 -36.38
N SER A 18 -1.23 -29.78 -36.43
CA SER A 18 -0.37 -29.71 -35.22
C SER A 18 0.05 -28.31 -34.81
N PHE A 19 -0.27 -27.27 -35.59
CA PHE A 19 0.12 -25.88 -35.27
C PHE A 19 -0.92 -25.10 -34.45
N GLY A 20 -2.05 -25.72 -34.08
CA GLY A 20 -3.19 -25.05 -33.43
C GLY A 20 -3.19 -25.07 -31.90
N LEU A 21 -2.21 -25.66 -31.23
CA LEU A 21 -2.11 -25.62 -29.76
C LEU A 21 -1.08 -24.57 -29.33
N VAL A 22 -1.31 -23.32 -29.72
CA VAL A 22 -0.73 -22.22 -28.96
C VAL A 22 -1.46 -22.24 -27.60
N SER A 23 -0.86 -22.91 -26.65
CA SER A 23 -1.25 -22.89 -25.26
C SER A 23 -1.37 -21.42 -24.84
N CYS A 24 -2.57 -20.99 -24.48
CA CYS A 24 -2.71 -19.78 -23.68
C CYS A 24 -1.80 -19.94 -22.47
N GLU A 25 -0.78 -19.12 -22.39
CA GLU A 25 0.05 -19.02 -21.20
C GLU A 25 -0.91 -18.73 -20.03
N PRO A 26 -0.89 -19.54 -18.94
CA PRO A 26 -1.81 -19.31 -17.83
C PRO A 26 -1.65 -17.88 -17.40
N ASP A 27 -2.78 -17.17 -17.24
CA ASP A 27 -2.84 -15.78 -16.83
C ASP A 27 -1.85 -15.58 -15.69
N LYS A 28 -0.88 -14.69 -15.92
CA LYS A 28 0.07 -14.32 -14.86
C LYS A 28 -0.75 -13.70 -13.75
N VAL A 29 -0.92 -14.46 -12.67
CA VAL A 29 -1.64 -13.98 -11.48
C VAL A 29 -0.91 -12.76 -10.96
N CYS A 30 -1.64 -11.67 -10.79
CA CYS A 30 -1.06 -10.47 -10.20
C CYS A 30 -0.75 -10.72 -8.72
N HIS A 31 0.52 -10.63 -8.35
CA HIS A 31 0.99 -10.76 -6.97
C HIS A 31 1.29 -9.40 -6.33
N GLN A 32 1.08 -8.32 -7.05
CA GLN A 32 1.37 -6.96 -6.56
C GLN A 32 0.13 -6.39 -5.87
N GLU A 33 0.33 -5.76 -4.72
CA GLU A 33 -0.73 -5.01 -4.06
C GLU A 33 -1.14 -3.82 -4.93
N LEU A 34 -2.44 -3.71 -5.19
CA LEU A 34 -3.00 -2.67 -6.05
C LEU A 34 -3.31 -1.38 -5.28
N GLN A 35 -3.30 -1.45 -3.96
CA GLN A 35 -3.50 -0.31 -3.07
C GLN A 35 -2.31 -0.20 -2.13
N ALA A 36 -1.66 0.95 -2.15
CA ALA A 36 -0.53 1.21 -1.29
C ALA A 36 -0.99 1.74 0.07
N THR A 37 -0.31 1.31 1.14
CA THR A 37 -0.55 1.76 2.51
C THR A 37 0.54 2.71 2.98
N ALA A 38 0.16 3.83 3.58
CA ALA A 38 1.10 4.73 4.23
C ALA A 38 1.63 4.09 5.51
N GLN A 39 2.94 3.91 5.61
CA GLN A 39 3.59 3.36 6.80
C GLN A 39 3.87 4.46 7.82
N ILE A 40 3.34 4.30 9.01
CA ILE A 40 3.50 5.24 10.11
C ILE A 40 4.33 4.58 11.20
N ILE A 41 5.32 5.31 11.69
CA ILE A 41 6.12 4.94 12.87
C ILE A 41 5.82 5.88 14.03
N PHE A 42 5.91 5.36 15.24
CA PHE A 42 5.70 6.12 16.47
C PHE A 42 7.01 6.28 17.20
N SER A 43 7.31 7.50 17.66
CA SER A 43 8.49 7.81 18.45
C SER A 43 8.10 8.60 19.69
N ALA A 44 8.79 8.35 20.81
CA ALA A 44 8.64 9.12 22.05
C ALA A 44 9.60 10.30 22.13
N ASP A 45 10.66 10.30 21.34
CA ASP A 45 11.67 11.35 21.41
C ASP A 45 11.40 12.39 20.31
N SER A 46 11.31 13.65 20.72
CA SER A 46 11.36 14.78 19.80
C SER A 46 12.74 14.83 19.15
N VAL A 47 12.77 15.00 17.82
CA VAL A 47 14.03 15.21 17.11
C VAL A 47 14.64 16.52 17.59
N SER A 48 15.76 16.46 18.33
CA SER A 48 16.58 17.63 18.52
C SER A 48 17.19 18.03 17.16
N ALA A 49 17.35 19.33 16.93
CA ALA A 49 17.86 19.90 15.67
C ALA A 49 19.30 19.42 15.31
N GLU A 50 19.90 18.55 16.07
CA GLU A 50 21.28 18.07 15.96
C GLU A 50 21.44 16.63 15.48
N GLY A 51 20.40 16.04 14.88
CA GLY A 51 20.55 14.79 14.12
C GLY A 51 20.72 13.52 14.95
N ASP A 52 20.20 13.49 16.15
CA ASP A 52 20.23 12.30 17.00
C ASP A 52 19.29 11.20 16.50
N THR A 53 19.72 9.98 16.77
CA THR A 53 19.09 8.73 16.37
C THR A 53 17.63 8.69 16.84
N ILE A 54 16.69 8.51 15.89
CA ILE A 54 15.27 8.31 16.22
C ILE A 54 15.13 7.09 17.13
N SER A 55 14.73 7.32 18.38
CA SER A 55 14.45 6.27 19.35
C SER A 55 13.02 5.79 19.14
N TYR A 56 12.83 4.61 18.57
CA TYR A 56 11.51 4.03 18.38
C TYR A 56 10.94 3.60 19.73
N THR A 57 9.87 4.23 20.17
CA THR A 57 9.15 3.82 21.37
C THR A 57 8.01 2.89 21.00
N GLN A 58 7.83 1.89 21.83
CA GLN A 58 6.78 0.91 21.70
C GLN A 58 5.55 1.40 22.48
N TRP A 59 4.45 1.63 21.78
CA TRP A 59 3.22 2.10 22.39
C TRP A 59 2.27 0.94 22.68
N ASP A 60 1.84 0.85 23.94
CA ASP A 60 0.88 -0.15 24.37
C ASP A 60 -0.53 0.27 24.02
N SER A 61 -1.24 -0.58 23.27
CA SER A 61 -2.69 -0.45 23.04
C SER A 61 -3.15 0.80 22.30
N VAL A 62 -2.58 1.07 21.12
CA VAL A 62 -3.10 2.09 20.20
C VAL A 62 -4.21 1.48 19.34
N LEU A 63 -5.37 2.15 19.26
CA LEU A 63 -6.44 1.85 18.32
C LEU A 63 -6.50 2.96 17.27
N VAL A 64 -6.42 2.58 16.00
CA VAL A 64 -6.57 3.53 14.89
C VAL A 64 -7.76 3.13 14.04
N VAL A 65 -8.68 4.07 13.83
CA VAL A 65 -9.90 3.89 13.05
C VAL A 65 -9.95 4.94 11.95
N GLY A 66 -10.15 4.53 10.70
CA GLY A 66 -10.42 5.47 9.61
C GLY A 66 -11.75 6.19 9.84
N VAL A 67 -11.78 7.51 9.68
CA VAL A 67 -13.04 8.28 9.80
C VAL A 67 -13.99 7.84 8.68
N GLY A 68 -15.16 7.36 9.06
CA GLY A 68 -16.16 6.78 8.15
C GLY A 68 -16.06 5.26 7.97
N ASN A 69 -15.14 4.59 8.66
CA ASN A 69 -15.03 3.13 8.72
C ASN A 69 -15.35 2.63 10.13
N ASP A 70 -16.09 1.53 10.22
CA ASP A 70 -16.42 0.88 11.50
C ASP A 70 -15.32 -0.10 11.96
N VAL A 71 -14.33 -0.37 11.13
CA VAL A 71 -13.26 -1.33 11.40
C VAL A 71 -11.99 -0.58 11.79
N GLY A 72 -11.58 -0.74 13.03
CA GLY A 72 -10.33 -0.19 13.55
C GLY A 72 -9.22 -1.24 13.59
N LEU A 73 -8.01 -0.80 13.38
CA LEU A 73 -6.80 -1.57 13.65
C LEU A 73 -6.42 -1.36 15.13
N LYS A 74 -6.49 -2.43 15.92
CA LYS A 74 -6.04 -2.43 17.32
C LYS A 74 -4.83 -3.30 17.44
N ASP A 75 -3.73 -2.72 17.86
CA ASP A 75 -2.52 -3.48 18.14
C ASP A 75 -1.96 -3.16 19.53
N LYS A 76 -1.30 -4.17 20.10
CA LYS A 76 -0.55 -4.04 21.34
C LYS A 76 0.92 -3.97 20.94
N ASN A 77 1.63 -2.99 21.45
CA ASN A 77 3.07 -2.80 21.19
C ASN A 77 3.38 -2.30 19.76
N LEU A 78 2.71 -1.29 19.33
CA LEU A 78 2.83 -0.75 17.99
C LEU A 78 4.12 0.06 17.81
N LYS A 79 5.01 -0.41 16.94
CA LYS A 79 6.15 0.36 16.45
C LYS A 79 5.89 0.95 15.07
N ARG A 80 5.10 0.25 14.27
CA ARG A 80 4.78 0.61 12.88
C ARG A 80 3.36 0.16 12.54
N MET A 81 2.67 0.95 11.73
CA MET A 81 1.32 0.67 11.26
C MET A 81 1.15 1.10 9.81
N GLY A 82 0.49 0.28 9.01
CA GLY A 82 0.05 0.65 7.66
C GLY A 82 -1.35 1.22 7.69
N LEU A 83 -1.54 2.42 7.13
CA LEU A 83 -2.84 3.06 6.99
C LEU A 83 -3.22 3.21 5.52
N GLU A 84 -4.43 2.79 5.17
CA GLU A 84 -4.97 2.93 3.82
C GLU A 84 -5.48 4.35 3.60
N LEU A 85 -4.91 5.02 2.61
CA LEU A 85 -5.39 6.34 2.20
C LEU A 85 -6.56 6.20 1.23
N ARG A 86 -7.57 7.02 1.40
CA ARG A 86 -8.77 6.98 0.55
C ARG A 86 -8.45 7.47 -0.88
N PRO A 87 -8.77 6.68 -1.91
CA PRO A 87 -8.44 7.03 -3.29
C PRO A 87 -9.37 8.09 -3.90
N ASP A 88 -10.52 8.34 -3.27
CA ASP A 88 -11.58 9.22 -3.74
C ASP A 88 -11.53 10.64 -3.14
N THR A 89 -10.55 10.92 -2.30
CA THR A 89 -10.37 12.21 -1.61
C THR A 89 -8.92 12.62 -1.52
N THR A 90 -8.69 13.90 -1.29
CA THR A 90 -7.35 14.47 -1.02
C THR A 90 -7.04 14.60 0.46
N LEU A 91 -7.99 14.27 1.34
CA LEU A 91 -7.83 14.29 2.78
C LEU A 91 -8.35 12.99 3.37
N THR A 92 -7.49 12.24 4.04
CA THR A 92 -7.87 11.07 4.83
C THR A 92 -7.62 11.36 6.30
N GLN A 93 -8.59 11.02 7.14
CA GLN A 93 -8.52 11.23 8.58
C GLN A 93 -8.64 9.91 9.33
N PHE A 94 -7.88 9.78 10.40
CA PHE A 94 -7.88 8.62 11.29
C PHE A 94 -8.07 9.09 12.73
N LEU A 95 -8.94 8.40 13.46
CA LEU A 95 -9.04 8.54 14.91
C LEU A 95 -7.98 7.65 15.55
N VAL A 96 -7.08 8.24 16.31
CA VAL A 96 -6.02 7.53 17.04
C VAL A 96 -6.38 7.58 18.52
N GLN A 97 -6.76 6.43 19.06
CA GLN A 97 -7.06 6.30 20.48
C GLN A 97 -5.86 5.69 21.21
N TYR A 98 -5.38 6.43 22.17
CA TYR A 98 -4.31 6.01 23.08
C TYR A 98 -4.76 6.26 24.53
N HIS A 99 -4.72 5.20 25.36
CA HIS A 99 -5.36 5.20 26.69
C HIS A 99 -6.86 5.60 26.59
N ASN A 100 -7.28 6.65 27.26
CA ASN A 100 -8.68 7.13 27.28
C ASN A 100 -8.88 8.39 26.41
N GLN A 101 -7.96 8.67 25.51
CA GLN A 101 -8.00 9.90 24.71
C GLN A 101 -8.01 9.55 23.25
N VAL A 102 -8.72 10.36 22.49
CA VAL A 102 -8.89 10.22 21.04
C VAL A 102 -8.34 11.46 20.35
N ASP A 103 -7.46 11.24 19.41
CA ASP A 103 -6.90 12.25 18.55
C ASP A 103 -7.32 12.05 17.10
N THR A 104 -7.22 13.07 16.27
CA THR A 104 -7.45 12.97 14.83
C THR A 104 -6.16 13.23 14.08
N LEU A 105 -5.60 12.18 13.50
CA LEU A 105 -4.52 12.29 12.52
C LEU A 105 -5.12 12.59 11.16
N SER A 106 -4.72 13.69 10.57
CA SER A 106 -5.15 14.16 9.25
C SER A 106 -3.99 14.08 8.27
N ILE A 107 -4.22 13.45 7.11
CA ILE A 107 -3.22 13.30 6.05
C ILE A 107 -3.81 13.88 4.76
N GLU A 108 -3.22 14.98 4.30
CA GLU A 108 -3.50 15.56 2.99
C GLU A 108 -2.60 14.91 1.94
N HIS A 109 -3.20 14.38 0.88
CA HIS A 109 -2.49 13.62 -0.14
C HIS A 109 -3.11 13.77 -1.51
N THR A 110 -2.36 13.40 -2.54
CA THR A 110 -2.85 13.34 -3.92
C THR A 110 -2.83 11.87 -4.37
N PRO A 111 -3.98 11.27 -4.71
CA PRO A 111 -4.03 9.93 -5.31
C PRO A 111 -3.51 9.97 -6.75
N ARG A 112 -2.78 8.94 -7.14
CA ARG A 112 -2.21 8.78 -8.48
C ARG A 112 -2.50 7.37 -8.98
N LEU A 113 -3.22 7.28 -10.11
CA LEU A 113 -3.42 6.02 -10.80
C LEU A 113 -2.20 5.69 -11.63
N GLN A 114 -1.67 4.47 -11.49
CA GLN A 114 -0.53 3.98 -12.23
C GLN A 114 -0.83 2.63 -12.88
N TYR A 115 -0.60 2.52 -14.18
CA TYR A 115 -0.65 1.25 -14.87
C TYR A 115 0.55 0.38 -14.47
N ILE A 116 0.27 -0.86 -14.07
CA ILE A 116 1.27 -1.83 -13.63
C ILE A 116 1.58 -2.82 -14.76
N SER A 117 0.56 -3.55 -15.21
CA SER A 117 0.67 -4.52 -16.29
C SER A 117 -0.71 -4.93 -16.80
N ALA A 118 -0.75 -5.66 -17.92
CA ALA A 118 -2.01 -6.20 -18.44
C ALA A 118 -2.69 -7.18 -17.46
N ALA A 119 -1.90 -7.92 -16.68
CA ALA A 119 -2.42 -8.87 -15.69
C ALA A 119 -2.87 -8.21 -14.38
N CYS A 120 -2.18 -7.13 -13.94
CA CYS A 120 -2.47 -6.42 -12.69
C CYS A 120 -3.42 -5.24 -12.88
N GLY A 121 -3.53 -4.69 -14.10
CA GLY A 121 -4.27 -3.47 -14.34
C GLY A 121 -3.56 -2.24 -13.79
N CYS A 122 -4.31 -1.41 -13.06
CA CYS A 122 -3.80 -0.17 -12.45
C CYS A 122 -3.77 -0.28 -10.94
N ALA A 123 -2.76 0.29 -10.32
CA ALA A 123 -2.66 0.50 -8.88
C ALA A 123 -2.90 1.97 -8.52
N ILE A 124 -3.34 2.20 -7.29
CA ILE A 124 -3.49 3.55 -6.75
C ILE A 124 -2.38 3.78 -5.74
N TYR A 125 -1.55 4.78 -6.03
CA TYR A 125 -0.49 5.29 -5.16
C TYR A 125 -0.84 6.69 -4.69
N HIS A 126 -0.16 7.17 -3.64
CA HIS A 126 -0.43 8.49 -3.11
C HIS A 126 0.86 9.29 -2.93
N THR A 127 0.74 10.61 -2.98
CA THR A 127 1.79 11.53 -2.55
C THR A 127 1.28 12.32 -1.38
N ILE A 128 1.91 12.20 -0.21
CA ILE A 128 1.57 12.94 0.99
C ILE A 128 2.05 14.38 0.83
N LEU A 129 1.17 15.34 1.05
CA LEU A 129 1.45 16.77 1.00
C LEU A 129 1.66 17.34 2.38
N ARG A 130 0.80 16.95 3.33
CA ARG A 130 0.84 17.39 4.73
C ARG A 130 0.27 16.30 5.63
N ALA A 131 0.76 16.28 6.87
CA ALA A 131 0.18 15.46 7.92
C ALA A 131 0.22 16.26 9.24
N TRP A 132 -0.87 16.16 10.01
CA TRP A 132 -0.97 16.85 11.31
C TRP A 132 -1.93 16.12 12.24
N SER A 133 -1.76 16.35 13.51
CA SER A 133 -2.61 15.86 14.60
C SER A 133 -3.42 17.00 15.22
N SER A 134 -4.55 16.72 15.80
CA SER A 134 -5.37 17.68 16.55
C SER A 134 -5.02 17.70 18.05
N ASP A 135 -4.30 16.69 18.55
CA ASP A 135 -3.97 16.58 19.98
C ASP A 135 -2.68 17.35 20.33
N PRO A 136 -2.71 18.16 21.40
CA PRO A 136 -1.53 18.86 21.89
C PRO A 136 -0.42 17.92 22.43
N ARG A 137 -0.69 16.60 22.62
CA ARG A 137 0.34 15.64 23.06
C ARG A 137 1.10 14.99 21.90
N VAL A 138 0.61 15.12 20.68
CA VAL A 138 1.42 14.87 19.52
C VAL A 138 2.27 16.10 19.28
N ASP A 139 3.53 16.04 19.63
CA ASP A 139 4.48 17.13 19.47
C ASP A 139 4.59 17.55 18.03
N SER A 140 4.71 16.55 17.17
CA SER A 140 4.81 16.79 15.73
C SER A 140 4.52 15.54 14.92
N VAL A 141 4.15 15.76 13.67
CA VAL A 141 4.07 14.72 12.63
C VAL A 141 5.06 15.08 11.54
N SER A 142 6.04 14.23 11.31
CA SER A 142 7.08 14.44 10.30
C SER A 142 6.85 13.53 9.09
N ILE A 143 6.97 14.08 7.88
CA ILE A 143 6.96 13.31 6.63
C ILE A 143 8.39 12.85 6.36
N ILE A 144 8.63 11.53 6.44
CA ILE A 144 9.91 10.90 6.13
C ILE A 144 10.01 10.66 4.62
N ASN A 145 8.95 10.07 4.06
CA ASN A 145 8.83 9.83 2.62
C ASN A 145 7.42 10.19 2.16
N ALA A 146 7.33 11.15 1.27
CA ALA A 146 6.04 11.58 0.73
C ALA A 146 5.40 10.58 -0.25
N SER A 147 6.18 9.67 -0.86
CA SER A 147 5.68 8.70 -1.83
C SER A 147 5.16 7.46 -1.13
N VAL A 148 3.87 7.15 -1.32
CA VAL A 148 3.21 5.94 -0.82
C VAL A 148 3.01 5.01 -2.00
N GLU A 149 3.81 3.95 -2.05
CA GLU A 149 3.90 2.99 -3.15
C GLU A 149 3.79 1.54 -2.66
N ALA A 150 3.83 0.58 -3.59
CA ALA A 150 3.74 -0.86 -3.26
C ALA A 150 4.89 -1.36 -2.35
N LEU A 151 6.05 -0.71 -2.39
CA LEU A 151 7.15 -1.02 -1.47
C LEU A 151 6.91 -0.30 -0.15
N ALA A 152 6.72 -1.08 0.92
CA ALA A 152 6.53 -0.55 2.26
C ALA A 152 7.77 0.21 2.74
N GLN A 153 7.67 1.54 2.78
CA GLN A 153 8.68 2.45 3.33
C GLN A 153 8.03 3.30 4.41
N ASP A 154 8.79 3.72 5.42
CA ASP A 154 8.26 4.62 6.43
C ASP A 154 7.93 5.97 5.82
N ASN A 155 6.66 6.34 5.88
CA ASN A 155 6.15 7.58 5.29
C ASN A 155 6.04 8.69 6.34
N LEU A 156 5.56 8.37 7.53
CA LEU A 156 5.31 9.35 8.59
C LEU A 156 5.93 8.90 9.89
N CYS A 157 6.44 9.84 10.67
CA CYS A 157 6.81 9.66 12.07
C CYS A 157 5.91 10.55 12.94
N ILE A 158 5.27 9.95 13.93
CA ILE A 158 4.47 10.66 14.93
C ILE A 158 5.28 10.70 16.23
N TYR A 159 5.59 11.90 16.68
CA TYR A 159 6.26 12.16 17.94
C TYR A 159 5.23 12.45 19.02
N MET A 160 5.25 11.69 20.11
CA MET A 160 4.29 11.82 21.18
C MET A 160 5.01 12.12 22.51
N HIS A 161 4.42 13.03 23.31
CA HIS A 161 4.82 13.24 24.70
C HIS A 161 4.34 12.08 25.59
N GLU A 162 5.20 11.66 26.52
CA GLU A 162 4.79 10.82 27.65
C GLU A 162 3.97 11.58 28.69
#